data_1c5ec437e08a0573aae5a0f67473cb22
#
_entry.id   1c5ec437e08a0573aae5a0f67473cb22
#
_cell.length_a   1.000
_cell.length_b   1.000
_cell.length_c   1.000
_cell.angle_alpha   90.00
_cell.angle_beta   90.00
_cell.angle_gamma   90.00
#
_symmetry.space_group_name_H-M   'P 1'
#
loop_
_entity.id
_entity.type
_entity.pdbx_description
1 polymer ?
#
loop_
_entity_poly.entity_id
_entity_poly.type
_entity_poly.pdbx_seq_one_letter_code
_entity_poly.pdbx_strand_id
1 'polypeptide(L)'
;EANDEEVKANPEMLTKSRLLKLLVKKQYVKLREVTEEEQPADLAELLEELDENNRLVVFRLLKKDVATEAFAYMSDEARDDLVNAFSDVELVSAIEDMSLDDAADLLEDMPAGVVKRVLEKSSRQTRESLNKLLNYPESSAGSLMTPEYVRLRQEMTVGDAFAAIR
;
A
#
# COMPACT_ATOMS: atom_id res chain seq x y z
N GLU A 1 45.73 5.70 -8.42
CA GLU A 1 45.33 5.51 -7.01
C GLU A 1 43.89 5.97 -6.90
N ALA A 2 42.97 5.03 -7.11
CA ALA A 2 41.54 5.24 -6.94
C ALA A 2 41.23 4.97 -5.46
N ASN A 3 40.62 5.97 -4.86
CA ASN A 3 40.24 5.95 -3.46
C ASN A 3 38.97 5.12 -3.32
N ASP A 4 39.11 3.83 -3.05
CA ASP A 4 38.00 2.98 -2.57
C ASP A 4 37.74 3.33 -1.10
N GLU A 5 37.00 4.41 -0.88
CA GLU A 5 36.30 4.58 0.40
C GLU A 5 35.11 3.61 0.43
N GLU A 6 35.39 2.36 0.81
CA GLU A 6 34.39 1.48 1.38
C GLU A 6 33.78 2.18 2.61
N VAL A 7 32.68 2.88 2.42
CA VAL A 7 31.80 3.26 3.52
C VAL A 7 31.44 1.95 4.22
N LYS A 8 32.00 1.74 5.40
CA LYS A 8 31.63 0.63 6.29
C LYS A 8 30.14 0.80 6.63
N ALA A 9 29.30 0.25 5.75
CA ALA A 9 27.87 0.19 6.00
C ALA A 9 27.65 -0.53 7.34
N ASN A 10 26.87 0.09 8.20
CA ASN A 10 26.40 -0.53 9.43
C ASN A 10 25.82 -1.91 9.06
N PRO A 11 26.25 -3.03 9.65
CA PRO A 11 25.81 -4.37 9.26
C PRO A 11 24.30 -4.60 9.47
N GLU A 12 23.63 -3.70 10.16
CA GLU A 12 22.19 -3.74 10.40
C GLU A 12 21.37 -2.99 9.34
N MET A 13 21.96 -2.05 8.57
CA MET A 13 21.26 -1.24 7.60
C MET A 13 20.84 -2.07 6.38
N LEU A 14 19.58 -1.95 5.97
CA LEU A 14 19.06 -2.58 4.76
C LEU A 14 19.65 -1.89 3.53
N THR A 15 20.12 -2.65 2.57
CA THR A 15 20.72 -2.15 1.33
C THR A 15 20.15 -2.91 0.14
N LYS A 16 20.14 -2.29 -1.04
CA LYS A 16 19.81 -2.95 -2.32
C LYS A 16 20.50 -4.31 -2.48
N SER A 17 21.83 -4.36 -2.22
CA SER A 17 22.62 -5.60 -2.33
C SER A 17 22.13 -6.69 -1.36
N ARG A 18 21.71 -6.29 -0.14
CA ARG A 18 21.17 -7.21 0.86
C ARG A 18 19.80 -7.75 0.43
N LEU A 19 18.91 -6.89 -0.07
CA LEU A 19 17.61 -7.29 -0.62
C LEU A 19 17.77 -8.29 -1.78
N LEU A 20 18.60 -7.96 -2.76
CA LEU A 20 18.87 -8.86 -3.90
C LEU A 20 19.47 -10.20 -3.48
N LYS A 21 20.38 -10.22 -2.51
CA LYS A 21 20.92 -11.47 -1.96
C LYS A 21 19.86 -12.33 -1.29
N LEU A 22 18.91 -11.73 -0.57
CA LEU A 22 17.80 -12.44 0.07
C LEU A 22 16.84 -13.01 -0.97
N LEU A 23 16.54 -12.25 -2.05
CA LEU A 23 15.73 -12.73 -3.18
C LEU A 23 16.37 -13.92 -3.89
N VAL A 24 17.63 -13.81 -4.28
CA VAL A 24 18.37 -14.89 -4.98
C VAL A 24 18.43 -16.16 -4.13
N LYS A 25 18.59 -16.01 -2.80
CA LYS A 25 18.61 -17.12 -1.86
C LYS A 25 17.21 -17.61 -1.47
N LYS A 26 16.14 -17.00 -2.00
CA LYS A 26 14.74 -17.29 -1.66
C LYS A 26 14.43 -17.23 -0.16
N GLN A 27 15.12 -16.37 0.57
CA GLN A 27 14.96 -16.18 2.02
C GLN A 27 13.83 -15.16 2.30
N TYR A 28 12.61 -15.48 1.86
CA TYR A 28 11.46 -14.56 1.89
C TYR A 28 11.02 -14.16 3.31
N VAL A 29 11.12 -15.11 4.27
CA VAL A 29 10.79 -14.81 5.66
C VAL A 29 11.74 -13.75 6.21
N LYS A 30 13.05 -13.93 6.00
CA LYS A 30 14.05 -12.97 6.45
C LYS A 30 13.96 -11.64 5.72
N LEU A 31 13.58 -11.66 4.43
CA LEU A 31 13.35 -10.44 3.66
C LEU A 31 12.21 -9.64 4.30
N ARG A 32 11.09 -10.30 4.64
CA ARG A 32 9.96 -9.67 5.31
C ARG A 32 10.35 -9.09 6.67
N GLU A 33 11.09 -9.82 7.50
CA GLU A 33 11.56 -9.36 8.80
C GLU A 33 12.41 -8.09 8.68
N VAL A 34 13.39 -8.06 7.80
CA VAL A 34 14.28 -6.88 7.65
C VAL A 34 13.60 -5.69 7.02
N THR A 35 12.56 -5.86 6.21
CA THR A 35 11.79 -4.75 5.63
C THR A 35 10.79 -4.16 6.62
N GLU A 36 10.33 -4.92 7.62
CA GLU A 36 9.47 -4.43 8.70
C GLU A 36 10.19 -3.53 9.70
N GLU A 37 11.51 -3.64 9.80
CA GLU A 37 12.34 -2.84 10.70
C GLU A 37 12.78 -1.50 10.07
N GLU A 38 12.61 -1.34 8.74
CA GLU A 38 13.02 -0.13 8.02
C GLU A 38 11.97 0.99 8.11
N GLN A 39 12.45 2.23 8.00
CA GLN A 39 11.56 3.38 7.85
C GLN A 39 10.89 3.34 6.49
N PRO A 40 9.59 3.66 6.38
CA PRO A 40 8.86 3.59 5.12
C PRO A 40 9.50 4.41 3.98
N ALA A 41 10.05 5.59 4.29
CA ALA A 41 10.73 6.42 3.30
C ALA A 41 12.00 5.78 2.77
N ASP A 42 12.85 5.21 3.67
CA ASP A 42 14.09 4.54 3.28
C ASP A 42 13.80 3.27 2.47
N LEU A 43 12.73 2.55 2.85
CA LEU A 43 12.27 1.37 2.11
C LEU A 43 11.76 1.75 0.71
N ALA A 44 11.06 2.88 0.56
CA ALA A 44 10.62 3.39 -0.74
C ALA A 44 11.82 3.69 -1.65
N GLU A 45 12.83 4.41 -1.16
CA GLU A 45 14.07 4.68 -1.90
C GLU A 45 14.77 3.39 -2.35
N LEU A 46 14.89 2.40 -1.45
CA LEU A 46 15.48 1.10 -1.77
C LEU A 46 14.68 0.33 -2.83
N LEU A 47 13.35 0.42 -2.79
CA LEU A 47 12.49 -0.20 -3.81
C LEU A 47 12.67 0.47 -5.17
N GLU A 48 12.82 1.79 -5.21
CA GLU A 48 13.04 2.55 -6.44
C GLU A 48 14.40 2.25 -7.08
N GLU A 49 15.41 1.94 -6.28
CA GLU A 49 16.72 1.50 -6.79
C GLU A 49 16.68 0.13 -7.49
N LEU A 50 15.68 -0.70 -7.22
CA LEU A 50 15.54 -2.01 -7.85
C LEU A 50 15.02 -1.88 -9.29
N ASP A 51 15.35 -2.84 -10.15
CA ASP A 51 14.66 -3.00 -11.42
C ASP A 51 13.20 -3.41 -11.21
N GLU A 52 12.34 -3.13 -12.21
CA GLU A 52 10.89 -3.33 -12.15
C GLU A 52 10.48 -4.72 -11.64
N ASN A 53 11.13 -5.78 -12.12
CA ASN A 53 10.79 -7.14 -11.73
C ASN A 53 11.13 -7.42 -10.26
N ASN A 54 12.33 -7.02 -9.81
CA ASN A 54 12.74 -7.23 -8.42
C ASN A 54 11.94 -6.33 -7.49
N ARG A 55 11.65 -5.08 -7.88
CA ARG A 55 10.76 -4.16 -7.15
C ARG A 55 9.41 -4.81 -6.90
N LEU A 56 8.76 -5.31 -7.96
CA LEU A 56 7.47 -5.97 -7.86
C LEU A 56 7.49 -7.21 -6.95
N VAL A 57 8.53 -8.06 -7.07
CA VAL A 57 8.65 -9.26 -6.24
C VAL A 57 8.86 -8.89 -4.77
N VAL A 58 9.73 -7.92 -4.47
CA VAL A 58 9.93 -7.45 -3.07
C VAL A 58 8.64 -6.87 -2.54
N PHE A 59 7.98 -5.98 -3.30
CA PHE A 59 6.75 -5.33 -2.88
C PHE A 59 5.63 -6.33 -2.54
N ARG A 60 5.46 -7.38 -3.34
CA ARG A 60 4.51 -8.49 -3.06
C ARG A 60 4.83 -9.29 -1.79
N LEU A 61 6.08 -9.26 -1.35
CA LEU A 61 6.52 -9.98 -0.14
C LEU A 61 6.38 -9.14 1.13
N LEU A 62 6.20 -7.81 1.01
CA LEU A 62 5.99 -6.93 2.16
C LEU A 62 4.70 -7.29 2.90
N LYS A 63 4.64 -6.96 4.17
CA LYS A 63 3.36 -6.91 4.89
C LYS A 63 2.52 -5.76 4.36
N LYS A 64 1.19 -5.89 4.45
CA LYS A 64 0.24 -4.93 3.91
C LYS A 64 0.47 -3.51 4.42
N ASP A 65 0.61 -3.35 5.73
CA ASP A 65 0.89 -2.07 6.39
C ASP A 65 2.20 -1.44 5.91
N VAL A 66 3.29 -2.21 5.90
CA VAL A 66 4.60 -1.76 5.39
C VAL A 66 4.53 -1.39 3.91
N ALA A 67 3.84 -2.19 3.10
CA ALA A 67 3.67 -1.93 1.67
C ALA A 67 2.90 -0.63 1.42
N THR A 68 1.80 -0.40 2.15
CA THR A 68 0.98 0.82 2.03
C THR A 68 1.78 2.06 2.42
N GLU A 69 2.50 2.02 3.55
CA GLU A 69 3.33 3.14 3.99
C GLU A 69 4.48 3.42 3.01
N ALA A 70 5.22 2.39 2.57
CA ALA A 70 6.30 2.57 1.59
C ALA A 70 5.78 3.12 0.26
N PHE A 71 4.62 2.65 -0.23
CA PHE A 71 4.00 3.13 -1.46
C PHE A 71 3.70 4.63 -1.42
N ALA A 72 3.25 5.17 -0.28
CA ALA A 72 2.97 6.59 -0.11
C ALA A 72 4.22 7.47 -0.24
N TYR A 73 5.41 6.92 0.05
CA TYR A 73 6.70 7.65 -0.08
C TYR A 73 7.36 7.48 -1.46
N MET A 74 6.87 6.58 -2.31
CA MET A 74 7.43 6.37 -3.65
C MET A 74 7.11 7.53 -4.59
N SER A 75 7.98 7.76 -5.58
CA SER A 75 7.74 8.69 -6.68
C SER A 75 6.55 8.23 -7.55
N ASP A 76 5.91 9.18 -8.24
CA ASP A 76 4.77 8.90 -9.13
C ASP A 76 5.13 7.86 -10.20
N GLU A 77 6.34 7.96 -10.78
CA GLU A 77 6.82 7.02 -11.79
C GLU A 77 6.94 5.59 -11.25
N ALA A 78 7.52 5.43 -10.07
CA ALA A 78 7.69 4.12 -9.44
C ALA A 78 6.35 3.52 -8.98
N ARG A 79 5.41 4.36 -8.54
CA ARG A 79 4.03 3.95 -8.23
C ARG A 79 3.30 3.47 -9.48
N ASP A 80 3.37 4.23 -10.58
CA ASP A 80 2.76 3.87 -11.85
C ASP A 80 3.30 2.54 -12.39
N ASP A 81 4.61 2.33 -12.33
CA ASP A 81 5.26 1.08 -12.74
C ASP A 81 4.74 -0.11 -11.93
N LEU A 82 4.70 0.02 -10.60
CA LEU A 82 4.16 -1.02 -9.72
C LEU A 82 2.70 -1.33 -10.04
N VAL A 83 1.86 -0.29 -10.13
CA VAL A 83 0.43 -0.44 -10.40
C VAL A 83 0.18 -1.11 -11.75
N ASN A 84 0.96 -0.76 -12.78
CA ASN A 84 0.86 -1.39 -14.10
C ASN A 84 1.38 -2.84 -14.12
N ALA A 85 2.31 -3.18 -13.24
CA ALA A 85 2.85 -4.54 -13.11
C ALA A 85 1.94 -5.49 -12.32
N PHE A 86 1.02 -4.94 -11.49
CA PHE A 86 0.00 -5.74 -10.81
C PHE A 86 -1.10 -6.17 -11.77
N SER A 87 -1.58 -7.40 -11.61
CA SER A 87 -2.81 -7.82 -12.27
C SER A 87 -4.03 -7.11 -11.66
N ASP A 88 -5.08 -6.92 -12.47
CA ASP A 88 -6.32 -6.32 -11.98
C ASP A 88 -6.94 -7.08 -10.79
N VAL A 89 -6.73 -8.38 -10.71
CA VAL A 89 -7.21 -9.20 -9.58
C VAL A 89 -6.46 -8.86 -8.29
N GLU A 90 -5.15 -8.67 -8.37
CA GLU A 90 -4.33 -8.28 -7.21
C GLU A 90 -4.70 -6.88 -6.73
N LEU A 91 -4.88 -5.92 -7.66
CA LEU A 91 -5.30 -4.56 -7.33
C LEU A 91 -6.67 -4.52 -6.65
N VAL A 92 -7.65 -5.23 -7.22
CA VAL A 92 -9.01 -5.30 -6.64
C VAL A 92 -8.96 -5.93 -5.25
N SER A 93 -8.20 -7.01 -5.07
CA SER A 93 -8.06 -7.65 -3.77
C SER A 93 -7.43 -6.71 -2.74
N ALA A 94 -6.39 -5.97 -3.12
CA ALA A 94 -5.75 -5.00 -2.23
C ALA A 94 -6.72 -3.90 -1.81
N ILE A 95 -7.48 -3.34 -2.76
CA ILE A 95 -8.49 -2.29 -2.51
C ILE A 95 -9.64 -2.80 -1.62
N GLU A 96 -10.12 -4.03 -1.85
CA GLU A 96 -11.20 -4.62 -1.03
C GLU A 96 -10.77 -4.99 0.39
N ASP A 97 -9.48 -5.14 0.62
CA ASP A 97 -8.89 -5.41 1.92
C ASP A 97 -8.54 -4.14 2.73
N MET A 98 -8.56 -2.95 2.10
CA MET A 98 -8.27 -1.67 2.74
C MET A 98 -9.53 -1.05 3.35
N SER A 99 -9.35 -0.08 4.27
CA SER A 99 -10.44 0.82 4.65
C SER A 99 -10.87 1.67 3.44
N LEU A 100 -12.14 2.11 3.39
CA LEU A 100 -12.66 2.82 2.21
C LEU A 100 -11.99 4.19 2.00
N ASP A 101 -11.58 4.87 3.06
CA ASP A 101 -10.84 6.13 3.00
C ASP A 101 -9.43 5.91 2.45
N ASP A 102 -8.64 4.96 3.01
CA ASP A 102 -7.32 4.62 2.49
C ASP A 102 -7.37 4.17 1.02
N ALA A 103 -8.41 3.40 0.66
CA ALA A 103 -8.61 2.94 -0.71
C ALA A 103 -8.95 4.11 -1.67
N ALA A 104 -9.71 5.12 -1.19
CA ALA A 104 -10.01 6.32 -1.98
C ALA A 104 -8.76 7.17 -2.21
N ASP A 105 -7.99 7.44 -1.15
CA ASP A 105 -6.74 8.19 -1.23
C ASP A 105 -5.75 7.52 -2.20
N LEU A 106 -5.60 6.19 -2.09
CA LEU A 106 -4.77 5.42 -3.01
C LEU A 106 -5.23 5.53 -4.47
N LEU A 107 -6.55 5.51 -4.72
CA LEU A 107 -7.11 5.61 -6.07
C LEU A 107 -6.99 7.03 -6.64
N GLU A 108 -7.02 8.09 -5.82
CA GLU A 108 -6.82 9.47 -6.27
C GLU A 108 -5.43 9.67 -6.88
N ASP A 109 -4.43 8.97 -6.36
CA ASP A 109 -3.04 9.00 -6.85
C ASP A 109 -2.80 8.10 -8.08
N MET A 110 -3.78 7.29 -8.50
CA MET A 110 -3.61 6.36 -9.62
C MET A 110 -4.05 6.93 -10.97
N PRO A 111 -3.44 6.49 -12.08
CA PRO A 111 -3.92 6.84 -13.43
C PRO A 111 -5.40 6.49 -13.64
N ALA A 112 -6.16 7.39 -14.25
CA ALA A 112 -7.62 7.21 -14.45
C ALA A 112 -8.01 5.88 -15.11
N GLY A 113 -7.15 5.35 -16.00
CA GLY A 113 -7.35 4.03 -16.63
C GLY A 113 -7.29 2.87 -15.64
N VAL A 114 -6.44 2.96 -14.61
CA VAL A 114 -6.30 1.98 -13.54
C VAL A 114 -7.51 2.07 -12.61
N VAL A 115 -7.84 3.28 -12.16
CA VAL A 115 -9.02 3.54 -11.31
C VAL A 115 -10.28 2.94 -11.94
N LYS A 116 -10.50 3.18 -13.23
CA LYS A 116 -11.63 2.63 -13.96
C LYS A 116 -11.65 1.09 -13.94
N ARG A 117 -10.51 0.45 -14.23
CA ARG A 117 -10.40 -1.03 -14.22
C ARG A 117 -10.65 -1.62 -12.84
N VAL A 118 -10.11 -1.00 -11.80
CA VAL A 118 -10.31 -1.44 -10.41
C VAL A 118 -11.78 -1.31 -10.02
N LEU A 119 -12.41 -0.15 -10.24
CA LEU A 119 -13.81 0.08 -9.91
C LEU A 119 -14.78 -0.84 -10.70
N GLU A 120 -14.48 -1.12 -11.97
CA GLU A 120 -15.31 -2.03 -12.80
C GLU A 120 -15.30 -3.48 -12.27
N LYS A 121 -14.16 -3.91 -11.68
CA LYS A 121 -13.95 -5.27 -11.19
C LYS A 121 -14.21 -5.46 -9.70
N SER A 122 -14.28 -4.38 -8.93
CA SER A 122 -14.62 -4.40 -7.51
C SER A 122 -16.08 -4.78 -7.27
N SER A 123 -16.37 -5.22 -6.04
CA SER A 123 -17.74 -5.49 -5.62
C SER A 123 -18.64 -4.26 -5.81
N ARG A 124 -19.94 -4.49 -6.00
CA ARG A 124 -20.88 -3.38 -6.15
C ARG A 124 -20.86 -2.42 -4.97
N GLN A 125 -20.75 -2.95 -3.75
CA GLN A 125 -20.75 -2.17 -2.53
C GLN A 125 -19.48 -1.28 -2.43
N THR A 126 -18.30 -1.86 -2.64
CA THR A 126 -17.02 -1.15 -2.66
C THR A 126 -17.03 -0.05 -3.71
N ARG A 127 -17.45 -0.36 -4.94
CA ARG A 127 -17.53 0.61 -6.02
C ARG A 127 -18.47 1.78 -5.72
N GLU A 128 -19.68 1.53 -5.19
CA GLU A 128 -20.61 2.60 -4.83
C GLU A 128 -20.06 3.49 -3.71
N SER A 129 -19.35 2.91 -2.75
CA SER A 129 -18.74 3.64 -1.64
C SER A 129 -17.55 4.47 -2.10
N LEU A 130 -16.62 3.88 -2.87
CA LEU A 130 -15.46 4.59 -3.41
C LEU A 130 -15.88 5.72 -4.37
N ASN A 131 -16.86 5.49 -5.24
CA ASN A 131 -17.37 6.55 -6.11
C ASN A 131 -17.95 7.75 -5.32
N LYS A 132 -18.50 7.53 -4.14
CA LYS A 132 -18.96 8.65 -3.30
C LYS A 132 -17.79 9.43 -2.74
N LEU A 133 -16.75 8.76 -2.24
CA LEU A 133 -15.56 9.41 -1.69
C LEU A 133 -14.83 10.19 -2.76
N LEU A 134 -14.51 9.58 -3.89
CA LEU A 134 -13.82 10.19 -5.04
C LEU A 134 -14.59 11.38 -5.68
N ASN A 135 -15.87 11.55 -5.40
CA ASN A 135 -16.65 12.69 -5.88
C ASN A 135 -16.64 13.88 -4.91
N TYR A 136 -16.09 13.78 -3.72
CA TYR A 136 -15.93 14.92 -2.84
C TYR A 136 -14.80 15.82 -3.34
N PRO A 137 -14.94 17.16 -3.21
CA PRO A 137 -13.83 18.06 -3.53
C PRO A 137 -12.62 17.77 -2.62
N GLU A 138 -11.42 17.84 -3.17
CA GLU A 138 -10.18 17.76 -2.40
C GLU A 138 -10.21 18.68 -1.18
N SER A 139 -9.64 18.23 -0.06
CA SER A 139 -9.58 18.96 1.20
C SER A 139 -10.96 19.33 1.80
N SER A 140 -12.04 18.71 1.35
CA SER A 140 -13.36 18.84 1.99
C SER A 140 -13.48 17.90 3.19
N ALA A 141 -14.45 18.15 4.09
CA ALA A 141 -14.73 17.20 5.17
C ALA A 141 -15.14 15.81 4.63
N GLY A 142 -15.75 15.77 3.45
CA GLY A 142 -16.15 14.52 2.78
C GLY A 142 -14.98 13.68 2.29
N SER A 143 -13.91 14.32 1.79
CA SER A 143 -12.71 13.61 1.35
C SER A 143 -11.84 13.12 2.51
N LEU A 144 -11.95 13.74 3.69
CA LEU A 144 -11.16 13.40 4.88
C LEU A 144 -11.89 12.47 5.86
N MET A 145 -13.13 12.08 5.57
CA MET A 145 -13.92 11.25 6.49
C MET A 145 -13.79 9.77 6.16
N THR A 146 -13.79 8.92 7.19
CA THR A 146 -14.09 7.51 7.01
C THR A 146 -15.61 7.29 6.97
N PRO A 147 -16.15 6.59 5.96
CA PRO A 147 -17.57 6.20 5.93
C PRO A 147 -17.83 4.95 6.78
N GLU A 148 -16.79 4.28 7.27
CA GLU A 148 -16.85 3.04 8.03
C GLU A 148 -17.02 3.32 9.52
N TYR A 149 -18.24 3.64 9.93
CA TYR A 149 -18.58 3.86 11.33
C TYR A 149 -19.80 3.05 11.76
N VAL A 150 -19.81 2.66 13.02
CA VAL A 150 -20.97 2.00 13.62
C VAL A 150 -21.90 3.06 14.22
N ARG A 151 -23.11 3.17 13.68
CA ARG A 151 -24.11 4.10 14.17
C ARG A 151 -24.91 3.48 15.32
N LEU A 152 -24.69 3.99 16.52
CA LEU A 152 -25.53 3.65 17.67
C LEU A 152 -26.64 4.68 17.84
N ARG A 153 -27.85 4.23 18.18
CA ARG A 153 -29.01 5.08 18.46
C ARG A 153 -29.28 5.07 19.96
N GLN A 154 -29.84 6.15 20.46
CA GLN A 154 -30.12 6.31 21.91
C GLN A 154 -31.09 5.28 22.44
N GLU A 155 -31.98 4.72 21.59
CA GLU A 155 -33.00 3.74 21.96
C GLU A 155 -32.48 2.30 21.94
N MET A 156 -31.24 2.08 21.47
CA MET A 156 -30.63 0.75 21.45
C MET A 156 -30.31 0.25 22.87
N THR A 157 -30.57 -1.02 23.10
CA THR A 157 -30.05 -1.68 24.30
C THR A 157 -28.55 -1.94 24.17
N VAL A 158 -27.88 -2.20 25.29
CA VAL A 158 -26.45 -2.59 25.29
C VAL A 158 -26.21 -3.82 24.42
N GLY A 159 -27.14 -4.78 24.44
CA GLY A 159 -27.09 -5.98 23.60
C GLY A 159 -27.15 -5.66 22.11
N ASP A 160 -28.05 -4.74 21.69
CA ASP A 160 -28.16 -4.30 20.30
C ASP A 160 -26.90 -3.54 19.86
N ALA A 161 -26.32 -2.71 20.74
CA ALA A 161 -25.10 -1.99 20.47
C ALA A 161 -23.92 -2.95 20.22
N PHE A 162 -23.75 -3.96 21.07
CA PHE A 162 -22.73 -4.98 20.87
C PHE A 162 -22.96 -5.82 19.60
N ALA A 163 -24.20 -6.09 19.23
CA ALA A 163 -24.52 -6.80 17.99
C ALA A 163 -24.20 -5.95 16.74
N ALA A 164 -24.33 -4.62 16.83
CA ALA A 164 -24.00 -3.71 15.74
C ALA A 164 -22.48 -3.48 15.55
N ILE A 165 -21.68 -3.68 16.62
CA ILE A 165 -20.21 -3.50 16.59
C ILE A 165 -19.48 -4.78 16.11
N ARG A 166 -20.11 -5.94 16.16
CA ARG A 166 -19.53 -7.23 15.74
C ARG A 166 -19.70 -7.50 14.25
#